data_ce3545f66a86c3bf57d3d92e2395c85b
#
_entry.id   ce3545f66a86c3bf57d3d92e2395c85b
#
_cell.length_a   1.000
_cell.length_b   1.000
_cell.length_c   1.000
_cell.angle_alpha   90.00
_cell.angle_beta   90.00
_cell.angle_gamma   90.00
#
_symmetry.space_group_name_H-M   'P 1'
#
loop_
_entity.id
_entity.type
_entity.pdbx_description
1 polymer ?
#
loop_
_entity_poly.entity_id
_entity_poly.type
_entity_poly.pdbx_seq_one_letter_code
_entity_poly.pdbx_strand_id
1 'polypeptide(L)' 'MIDARKLQYYTTAYRLRGYAEGLDEDRHEALIAMLMKAAMLLEEAWDDYQLTLPPDQRVGS' A
#
# COMPACT_ATOMS: atom_id res chain seq x y z
N MET A 1 1.53 -8.82 -18.22
CA MET A 1 2.01 -9.61 -17.05
C MET A 1 2.00 -8.75 -15.81
N ILE A 2 1.50 -9.28 -14.71
CA ILE A 2 1.45 -8.54 -13.44
C ILE A 2 2.83 -8.54 -12.79
N ASP A 3 3.33 -7.35 -12.42
CA ASP A 3 4.59 -7.24 -11.70
C ASP A 3 4.38 -7.73 -10.26
N ALA A 4 5.21 -8.71 -9.83
CA ALA A 4 5.11 -9.27 -8.48
C ALA A 4 5.35 -8.23 -7.39
N ARG A 5 6.19 -7.23 -7.65
CA ARG A 5 6.45 -6.16 -6.67
C ARG A 5 5.22 -5.30 -6.47
N LYS A 6 4.57 -4.92 -7.56
CA LYS A 6 3.31 -4.15 -7.50
C LYS A 6 2.28 -4.92 -6.70
N LEU A 7 2.15 -6.22 -6.98
CA LEU A 7 1.20 -7.07 -6.28
C LEU A 7 1.49 -7.10 -4.78
N GLN A 8 2.77 -7.21 -4.38
CA GLN A 8 3.16 -7.22 -2.97
C GLN A 8 2.79 -5.91 -2.26
N TYR A 9 3.10 -4.76 -2.88
CA TYR A 9 2.79 -3.46 -2.27
C TYR A 9 1.29 -3.29 -2.07
N TYR A 10 0.51 -3.53 -3.11
CA TYR A 10 -0.95 -3.33 -3.03
C TYR A 10 -1.64 -4.38 -2.17
N THR A 11 -1.18 -5.63 -2.21
CA THR A 11 -1.74 -6.69 -1.37
C THR A 11 -1.47 -6.40 0.10
N THR A 12 -0.26 -5.97 0.45
CA THR A 12 0.08 -5.60 1.83
C THR A 12 -0.75 -4.42 2.30
N ALA A 13 -0.90 -3.40 1.46
CA ALA A 13 -1.75 -2.24 1.79
C ALA A 13 -3.20 -2.66 2.01
N TYR A 14 -3.72 -3.54 1.18
CA TYR A 14 -5.08 -4.06 1.32
C TYR A 14 -5.26 -4.81 2.63
N ARG A 15 -4.29 -5.65 3.00
CA ARG A 15 -4.33 -6.39 4.26
C ARG A 15 -4.26 -5.47 5.46
N LEU A 16 -3.45 -4.43 5.41
CA LEU A 16 -3.37 -3.43 6.49
C LEU A 16 -4.70 -2.73 6.70
N ARG A 17 -5.38 -2.36 5.61
CA ARG A 17 -6.71 -1.75 5.70
C ARG A 17 -7.73 -2.72 6.28
N GLY A 18 -7.67 -3.99 5.88
CA GLY A 18 -8.55 -5.01 6.44
C GLY A 18 -8.37 -5.18 7.94
N TYR A 19 -7.13 -5.17 8.42
CA TYR A 19 -6.84 -5.19 9.85
C TYR A 19 -7.42 -3.97 10.56
N ALA A 20 -7.23 -2.79 9.99
CA ALA A 20 -7.75 -1.56 10.57
C ALA A 20 -9.28 -1.59 10.70
N GLU A 21 -9.96 -2.08 9.67
CA GLU A 21 -11.42 -2.19 9.67
C GLU A 21 -11.94 -3.15 10.73
N GLY A 22 -11.17 -4.19 11.05
CA GLY A 22 -11.54 -5.18 12.05
C GLY A 22 -11.27 -4.76 13.49
N LEU A 23 -10.59 -3.63 13.71
CA LEU A 23 -10.28 -3.15 15.06
C LEU A 23 -11.37 -2.22 15.58
N ASP A 24 -11.55 -2.23 16.93
CA ASP A 24 -12.46 -1.34 17.61
C ASP A 24 -11.89 0.08 17.60
N GLU A 25 -12.59 1.02 16.95
CA GLU A 25 -12.13 2.40 16.82
C GLU A 25 -11.91 3.08 18.18
N ASP A 26 -12.74 2.77 19.16
CA ASP A 26 -12.65 3.39 20.47
C ASP A 26 -11.40 2.94 21.24
N ARG A 27 -10.95 1.71 21.00
CA ARG A 27 -9.82 1.13 21.75
C ARG A 27 -8.51 1.24 21.01
N HIS A 28 -8.56 1.28 19.68
CA HIS A 28 -7.37 1.16 18.83
C HIS A 28 -7.24 2.31 17.83
N GLU A 29 -7.73 3.48 18.19
CA GLU A 29 -7.71 4.63 17.28
C GLU A 29 -6.32 4.92 16.72
N ALA A 30 -5.31 4.96 17.59
CA ALA A 30 -3.95 5.24 17.16
C ALA A 30 -3.39 4.14 16.24
N LEU A 31 -3.70 2.88 16.55
CA LEU A 31 -3.26 1.74 15.77
C LEU A 31 -3.93 1.75 14.38
N ILE A 32 -5.22 2.03 14.35
CA ILE A 32 -5.97 2.14 13.10
C ILE A 32 -5.36 3.23 12.22
N ALA A 33 -5.07 4.40 12.78
CA ALA A 33 -4.45 5.50 12.05
C ALA A 33 -3.09 5.11 11.50
N MET A 34 -2.27 4.39 12.27
CA MET A 34 -0.97 3.91 11.82
C MET A 34 -1.09 2.90 10.69
N LEU A 35 -2.03 1.96 10.79
CA LEU A 35 -2.24 0.96 9.74
C LEU A 35 -2.70 1.60 8.43
N MET A 36 -3.62 2.53 8.50
CA MET A 36 -4.10 3.25 7.31
C MET A 36 -3.00 4.09 6.67
N LYS A 37 -2.20 4.76 7.50
CA LYS A 37 -1.06 5.53 7.01
C LYS A 37 -0.02 4.64 6.36
N ALA A 38 0.28 3.49 6.96
CA ALA A 38 1.23 2.54 6.39
C ALA A 38 0.76 2.03 5.04
N ALA A 39 -0.53 1.72 4.90
CA ALA A 39 -1.11 1.29 3.63
C ALA A 39 -0.95 2.37 2.55
N MET A 40 -1.24 3.62 2.90
CA MET A 40 -1.09 4.74 1.98
C MET A 40 0.37 4.92 1.55
N LEU A 41 1.30 4.83 2.51
CA LEU A 41 2.74 4.98 2.22
C LEU A 41 3.25 3.86 1.32
N LEU A 42 2.73 2.64 1.46
CA LEU A 42 3.10 1.54 0.57
C LEU A 42 2.68 1.82 -0.87
N GLU A 43 1.47 2.33 -1.07
CA GLU A 43 0.98 2.68 -2.40
C GLU A 43 1.80 3.83 -3.00
N GLU A 44 2.11 4.85 -2.20
CA GLU A 44 2.96 5.96 -2.64
C GLU A 44 4.38 5.50 -2.96
N ALA A 45 4.94 4.59 -2.16
CA ALA A 45 6.26 4.05 -2.39
C ALA A 45 6.34 3.33 -3.73
N TRP A 46 5.30 2.58 -4.09
CA TRP A 46 5.25 1.94 -5.39
C TRP A 46 5.20 2.95 -6.52
N ASP A 47 4.37 3.98 -6.38
CA ASP A 47 4.25 5.02 -7.39
C ASP A 47 5.60 5.78 -7.57
N ASP A 48 6.28 6.09 -6.48
CA ASP A 48 7.60 6.71 -6.53
C ASP A 48 8.62 5.82 -7.22
N TYR A 49 8.59 4.51 -6.92
CA TYR A 49 9.46 3.54 -7.58
C TYR A 49 9.22 3.53 -9.08
N GLN A 50 7.96 3.55 -9.51
CA GLN A 50 7.61 3.59 -10.93
C GLN A 50 8.18 4.84 -11.61
N LEU A 51 8.13 5.99 -10.95
CA LEU A 51 8.63 7.24 -11.51
C LEU A 51 10.16 7.25 -11.67
N THR A 52 10.88 6.41 -10.94
CA THR A 52 12.33 6.29 -11.09
C THR A 52 12.75 5.40 -12.24
N LEU A 53 11.82 4.63 -12.80
CA LEU A 53 12.11 3.74 -13.91
C LEU A 53 11.98 4.47 -15.26
N PRO A 54 12.75 4.04 -16.29
CA PRO A 54 12.52 4.53 -17.64
C PRO A 54 11.09 4.24 -18.10
N PRO A 55 10.49 5.07 -18.97
CA PRO A 55 9.11 4.89 -19.38
C PRO A 55 8.79 3.50 -19.97
N ASP A 56 9.76 2.90 -20.65
CA ASP A 56 9.59 1.57 -21.26
C ASP A 56 9.59 0.44 -20.24
N GLN A 57 10.03 0.70 -19.00
CA GLN A 57 10.06 -0.28 -17.93
C GLN A 57 8.96 -0.08 -16.90
N ARG A 58 8.15 0.96 -17.06
CA ARG A 58 7.05 1.21 -16.12
C ARG A 58 5.89 0.26 -16.37
N VAL A 59 5.35 -0.28 -15.27
CA VAL A 59 4.20 -1.18 -15.34
C VAL A 59 2.95 -0.36 -15.67
N GLY A 60 2.19 -0.80 -16.66
CA GLY A 60 0.93 -0.17 -17.03
C GLY A 60 1.07 1.05 -17.93
N SER A 61 2.27 1.34 -18.40
CA SER A 61 2.50 2.44 -19.34
C SER A 61 2.30 1.99 -20.79
#